data_26585e543866f4b48026a31a50a26441
#
_entry.id   26585e543866f4b48026a31a50a26441
#
_cell.length_a   1.000
_cell.length_b   1.000
_cell.length_c   1.000
_cell.angle_alpha   90.00
_cell.angle_beta   90.00
_cell.angle_gamma   90.00
#
_symmetry.space_group_name_H-M   'P 1'
#
loop_
_entity.id
_entity.type
_entity.pdbx_description
1 polymer ?
#
loop_
_entity_poly.entity_id
_entity_poly.type
_entity_poly.pdbx_seq_one_letter_code
_entity_poly.pdbx_strand_id
1 'polypeptide(L)'
;TPEIAMRIQRTLGSNIQMVLDECTHYPASKDEALLSMKRSEQWALRSFESYQDLKQDSDSAIFGIIQGGMYGDLRLENLDYLSSINFDGLAIGGLSVGETINERMEVLEQLMPAMPKSMPRYLMGLGTPLDIISAVDVGVDMFDCVIQTRHARNGQIYTHRGVLRIKNAQYKDDLRPIDEDCNCYSCNNFSRSYIRHLFNCNEILGSRLATIHNISFYLGLMANIREAITTNSFEK
;
A
#
# COMPACT_ATOMS: atom_id res chain seq x y z
N THR A 1 7.60 -18.63 12.29
CA THR A 1 8.75 -18.96 11.43
C THR A 1 8.39 -18.75 9.97
N PRO A 2 9.37 -18.55 9.06
CA PRO A 2 9.14 -18.44 7.63
C PRO A 2 8.29 -19.57 7.05
N GLU A 3 8.58 -20.81 7.42
CA GLU A 3 7.90 -22.01 6.92
C GLU A 3 6.42 -22.05 7.36
N ILE A 4 6.13 -21.58 8.58
CA ILE A 4 4.74 -21.48 9.07
C ILE A 4 3.99 -20.38 8.30
N ALA A 5 4.64 -19.24 8.06
CA ALA A 5 4.04 -18.13 7.30
C ALA A 5 3.68 -18.57 5.87
N MET A 6 4.57 -19.31 5.20
CA MET A 6 4.29 -19.87 3.86
C MET A 6 3.12 -20.86 3.88
N ARG A 7 3.08 -21.79 4.83
CA ARG A 7 1.96 -22.75 4.96
C ARG A 7 0.62 -22.06 5.21
N ILE A 8 0.58 -21.01 6.04
CA ILE A 8 -0.65 -20.25 6.29
C ILE A 8 -1.12 -19.56 5.01
N GLN A 9 -0.25 -18.84 4.31
CA GLN A 9 -0.61 -18.15 3.07
C GLN A 9 -1.06 -19.14 1.99
N ARG A 10 -0.41 -20.29 1.90
CA ARG A 10 -0.82 -21.39 1.02
C ARG A 10 -2.22 -21.90 1.36
N THR A 11 -2.51 -22.14 2.64
CA THR A 11 -3.82 -22.62 3.12
C THR A 11 -4.93 -21.59 2.84
N LEU A 12 -4.61 -20.29 2.93
CA LEU A 12 -5.53 -19.20 2.59
C LEU A 12 -5.77 -19.07 1.08
N GLY A 13 -4.99 -19.73 0.23
CA GLY A 13 -5.09 -19.62 -1.22
C GLY A 13 -4.62 -18.28 -1.76
N SER A 14 -3.61 -17.66 -1.12
CA SER A 14 -3.08 -16.36 -1.54
C SER A 14 -2.49 -16.43 -2.96
N ASN A 15 -2.90 -15.53 -3.84
CA ASN A 15 -2.35 -15.42 -5.19
C ASN A 15 -0.90 -14.91 -5.19
N ILE A 16 -0.56 -14.00 -4.26
CA ILE A 16 0.79 -13.52 -4.01
C ILE A 16 1.11 -13.82 -2.54
N GLN A 17 2.20 -14.52 -2.31
CA GLN A 17 2.71 -14.84 -0.99
C GLN A 17 3.90 -13.94 -0.69
N MET A 18 3.93 -13.37 0.52
CA MET A 18 5.03 -12.52 0.96
C MET A 18 5.99 -13.31 1.84
N VAL A 19 7.29 -13.11 1.65
CA VAL A 19 8.27 -13.65 2.59
C VAL A 19 8.03 -13.10 4.00
N LEU A 20 8.45 -13.83 5.04
CA LEU A 20 8.49 -13.27 6.39
C LEU A 20 9.67 -12.31 6.49
N ASP A 21 9.43 -11.12 7.02
CA ASP A 21 10.44 -10.09 7.23
C ASP A 21 10.40 -9.51 8.65
N GLU A 22 11.41 -8.74 8.98
CA GLU A 22 11.43 -7.89 10.16
C GLU A 22 11.41 -6.42 9.74
N CYS A 23 10.28 -5.77 9.98
CA CYS A 23 10.14 -4.34 9.76
C CYS A 23 10.96 -3.58 10.82
N THR A 24 12.05 -2.94 10.40
CA THR A 24 12.88 -2.13 11.29
C THR A 24 12.08 -0.94 11.82
N HIS A 25 12.16 -0.66 13.12
CA HIS A 25 11.53 0.50 13.74
C HIS A 25 12.17 1.82 13.25
N TYR A 26 11.47 2.91 13.42
CA TYR A 26 11.97 4.25 13.12
C TYR A 26 11.90 5.16 14.37
N PRO A 27 12.95 5.94 14.67
CA PRO A 27 14.28 5.88 14.05
C PRO A 27 15.10 4.67 14.53
N ALA A 28 15.97 4.16 13.65
CA ALA A 28 16.91 3.09 13.99
C ALA A 28 18.33 3.50 13.60
N SER A 29 19.32 3.05 14.35
CA SER A 29 20.73 3.17 13.97
C SER A 29 21.04 2.30 12.75
N LYS A 30 22.14 2.60 12.05
CA LYS A 30 22.56 1.81 10.89
C LYS A 30 22.85 0.35 11.25
N ASP A 31 23.45 0.11 12.42
CA ASP A 31 23.76 -1.24 12.90
C ASP A 31 22.46 -2.03 13.20
N GLU A 32 21.46 -1.41 13.81
CA GLU A 32 20.15 -2.04 14.03
C GLU A 32 19.46 -2.36 12.70
N ALA A 33 19.48 -1.42 11.75
CA ALA A 33 18.92 -1.63 10.42
C ALA A 33 19.64 -2.77 9.66
N LEU A 34 20.97 -2.85 9.77
CA LEU A 34 21.77 -3.92 9.18
C LEU A 34 21.41 -5.29 9.79
N LEU A 35 21.32 -5.38 11.11
CA LEU A 35 20.97 -6.64 11.78
C LEU A 35 19.57 -7.13 11.42
N SER A 36 18.61 -6.23 11.39
CA SER A 36 17.22 -6.52 10.98
C SER A 36 17.16 -6.96 9.51
N MET A 37 17.88 -6.26 8.64
CA MET A 37 17.99 -6.58 7.21
C MET A 37 18.57 -7.99 7.01
N LYS A 38 19.69 -8.32 7.67
CA LYS A 38 20.33 -9.64 7.56
C LYS A 38 19.45 -10.77 8.10
N ARG A 39 18.63 -10.50 9.11
CA ARG A 39 17.61 -11.45 9.58
C ARG A 39 16.53 -11.67 8.52
N SER A 40 16.05 -10.60 7.91
CA SER A 40 15.06 -10.66 6.84
C SER A 40 15.59 -11.41 5.61
N GLU A 41 16.87 -11.25 5.25
CA GLU A 41 17.51 -12.03 4.18
C GLU A 41 17.46 -13.54 4.46
N GLN A 42 17.83 -13.95 5.67
CA GLN A 42 17.78 -15.35 6.06
C GLN A 42 16.33 -15.90 6.03
N TRP A 43 15.37 -15.10 6.46
CA TRP A 43 13.96 -15.49 6.41
C TRP A 43 13.40 -15.49 5.00
N ALA A 44 13.86 -14.61 4.13
CA ALA A 44 13.48 -14.58 2.73
C ALA A 44 13.90 -15.87 2.00
N LEU A 45 15.14 -16.32 2.21
CA LEU A 45 15.63 -17.57 1.63
C LEU A 45 14.82 -18.78 2.14
N ARG A 46 14.61 -18.89 3.45
CA ARG A 46 13.80 -19.98 4.04
C ARG A 46 12.34 -19.95 3.59
N SER A 47 11.77 -18.74 3.43
CA SER A 47 10.42 -18.60 2.88
C SER A 47 10.37 -19.11 1.45
N PHE A 48 11.36 -18.76 0.63
CA PHE A 48 11.45 -19.19 -0.76
C PHE A 48 11.59 -20.72 -0.87
N GLU A 49 12.47 -21.33 -0.10
CA GLU A 49 12.64 -22.78 -0.06
C GLU A 49 11.33 -23.49 0.34
N SER A 50 10.68 -23.02 1.42
CA SER A 50 9.39 -23.57 1.86
C SER A 50 8.29 -23.36 0.80
N TYR A 51 8.28 -22.23 0.10
CA TYR A 51 7.34 -21.99 -1.00
C TYR A 51 7.55 -22.99 -2.14
N GLN A 52 8.80 -23.24 -2.54
CA GLN A 52 9.11 -24.22 -3.59
C GLN A 52 8.65 -25.64 -3.21
N ASP A 53 8.88 -26.06 -1.96
CA ASP A 53 8.43 -27.36 -1.45
C ASP A 53 6.89 -27.49 -1.45
N LEU A 54 6.18 -26.37 -1.22
CA LEU A 54 4.72 -26.33 -1.16
C LEU A 54 4.05 -26.05 -2.53
N LYS A 55 4.81 -25.74 -3.58
CA LYS A 55 4.32 -25.30 -4.89
C LYS A 55 3.75 -26.45 -5.73
N GLN A 56 2.95 -27.34 -5.18
CA GLN A 56 2.22 -28.35 -5.94
C GLN A 56 1.06 -27.67 -6.69
N ASP A 57 1.11 -27.61 -8.02
CA ASP A 57 0.02 -27.18 -8.93
C ASP A 57 -0.64 -25.80 -8.58
N SER A 58 0.15 -24.85 -8.10
CA SER A 58 -0.35 -23.50 -7.75
C SER A 58 0.28 -22.43 -8.63
N ASP A 59 -0.57 -21.59 -9.21
CA ASP A 59 -0.19 -20.38 -9.95
C ASP A 59 0.13 -19.18 -9.03
N SER A 60 0.33 -19.40 -7.72
CA SER A 60 0.69 -18.33 -6.79
C SER A 60 2.11 -17.83 -7.06
N ALA A 61 2.32 -16.53 -6.87
CA ALA A 61 3.61 -15.88 -6.91
C ALA A 61 4.20 -15.72 -5.49
N ILE A 62 5.53 -15.54 -5.39
CA ILE A 62 6.22 -15.19 -4.15
C ILE A 62 7.01 -13.90 -4.33
N PHE A 63 6.86 -12.96 -3.39
CA PHE A 63 7.57 -11.69 -3.39
C PHE A 63 8.58 -11.62 -2.25
N GLY A 64 9.81 -11.17 -2.59
CA GLY A 64 10.81 -10.75 -1.62
C GLY A 64 10.51 -9.36 -1.05
N ILE A 65 11.00 -9.06 0.16
CA ILE A 65 10.80 -7.76 0.82
C ILE A 65 12.16 -7.11 1.10
N ILE A 66 12.39 -5.95 0.47
CA ILE A 66 13.61 -5.17 0.65
C ILE A 66 13.52 -4.40 1.96
N GLN A 67 14.52 -4.59 2.82
CA GLN A 67 14.69 -3.89 4.09
C GLN A 67 15.99 -3.07 4.08
N GLY A 68 16.32 -2.36 5.17
CA GLY A 68 17.52 -1.53 5.31
C GLY A 68 17.26 -0.18 5.98
N GLY A 69 16.09 -0.01 6.60
CA GLY A 69 15.70 1.24 7.26
C GLY A 69 15.73 2.44 6.31
N MET A 70 16.29 3.55 6.77
CA MET A 70 16.45 4.77 5.96
C MET A 70 17.83 4.84 5.27
N TYR A 71 18.59 3.74 5.22
CA TYR A 71 19.93 3.69 4.69
C TYR A 71 19.94 3.13 3.26
N GLY A 72 20.13 4.00 2.26
CA GLY A 72 20.09 3.65 0.84
C GLY A 72 21.12 2.59 0.45
N ASP A 73 22.33 2.63 1.02
CA ASP A 73 23.36 1.63 0.78
C ASP A 73 22.95 0.24 1.27
N LEU A 74 22.32 0.13 2.45
CA LEU A 74 21.80 -1.14 2.94
C LEU A 74 20.65 -1.67 2.06
N ARG A 75 19.77 -0.80 1.59
CA ARG A 75 18.69 -1.19 0.70
C ARG A 75 19.19 -1.69 -0.65
N LEU A 76 20.23 -1.08 -1.19
CA LEU A 76 20.87 -1.53 -2.43
C LEU A 76 21.58 -2.88 -2.23
N GLU A 77 22.28 -3.07 -1.10
CA GLU A 77 22.88 -4.37 -0.74
C GLU A 77 21.79 -5.45 -0.61
N ASN A 78 20.68 -5.14 0.06
CA ASN A 78 19.57 -6.08 0.22
C ASN A 78 18.87 -6.39 -1.09
N LEU A 79 18.70 -5.40 -1.97
CA LEU A 79 18.16 -5.58 -3.32
C LEU A 79 19.05 -6.55 -4.13
N ASP A 80 20.37 -6.36 -4.09
CA ASP A 80 21.31 -7.25 -4.79
C ASP A 80 21.19 -8.69 -4.31
N TYR A 81 21.16 -8.89 -2.99
CA TYR A 81 20.97 -10.21 -2.40
C TYR A 81 19.62 -10.84 -2.84
N LEU A 82 18.51 -10.13 -2.69
CA LEU A 82 17.19 -10.66 -3.05
C LEU A 82 17.04 -10.91 -4.55
N SER A 83 17.72 -10.12 -5.39
CA SER A 83 17.73 -10.32 -6.84
C SER A 83 18.45 -11.59 -7.27
N SER A 84 19.31 -12.15 -6.41
CA SER A 84 19.94 -13.46 -6.62
C SER A 84 19.00 -14.65 -6.37
N ILE A 85 17.88 -14.40 -5.70
CA ILE A 85 16.81 -15.37 -5.44
C ILE A 85 15.71 -15.13 -6.50
N ASN A 86 15.18 -16.19 -7.09
CA ASN A 86 14.24 -16.11 -8.21
C ASN A 86 12.80 -15.79 -7.71
N PHE A 87 12.60 -14.61 -7.12
CA PHE A 87 11.27 -14.10 -6.75
C PHE A 87 10.47 -13.66 -7.98
N ASP A 88 9.13 -13.74 -7.91
CA ASP A 88 8.22 -13.27 -8.95
C ASP A 88 8.00 -11.74 -8.89
N GLY A 89 8.36 -11.09 -7.79
CA GLY A 89 8.29 -9.65 -7.57
C GLY A 89 9.04 -9.23 -6.32
N LEU A 90 9.25 -7.92 -6.17
CA LEU A 90 9.95 -7.34 -5.02
C LEU A 90 9.10 -6.26 -4.37
N ALA A 91 8.99 -6.36 -3.04
CA ALA A 91 8.34 -5.34 -2.21
C ALA A 91 9.39 -4.47 -1.50
N ILE A 92 9.00 -3.23 -1.23
CA ILE A 92 9.77 -2.27 -0.44
C ILE A 92 9.11 -2.18 0.92
N GLY A 93 9.74 -2.80 1.93
CA GLY A 93 9.27 -2.78 3.31
C GLY A 93 9.97 -1.71 4.15
N GLY A 94 9.56 -1.59 5.41
CA GLY A 94 10.18 -0.71 6.40
C GLY A 94 10.10 0.78 6.09
N LEU A 95 9.11 1.21 5.32
CA LEU A 95 8.71 2.60 5.11
C LEU A 95 7.30 2.83 5.67
N SER A 96 6.90 4.09 5.86
CA SER A 96 5.64 4.45 6.54
C SER A 96 5.58 4.03 8.01
N VAL A 97 6.73 4.05 8.68
CA VAL A 97 6.90 3.65 10.09
C VAL A 97 7.17 4.84 11.02
N GLY A 98 7.12 6.07 10.51
CA GLY A 98 7.30 7.31 11.28
C GLY A 98 8.23 8.34 10.63
N GLU A 99 8.89 8.00 9.53
CA GLU A 99 9.72 8.90 8.73
C GLU A 99 8.89 9.99 8.04
N THR A 100 9.54 11.07 7.66
CA THR A 100 8.93 12.13 6.86
C THR A 100 8.71 11.70 5.41
N ILE A 101 7.83 12.43 4.69
CA ILE A 101 7.61 12.20 3.25
C ILE A 101 8.92 12.39 2.46
N ASN A 102 9.72 13.39 2.81
CA ASN A 102 10.98 13.66 2.12
C ASN A 102 11.99 12.53 2.29
N GLU A 103 12.21 12.05 3.52
CA GLU A 103 13.10 10.92 3.78
C GLU A 103 12.68 9.68 3.01
N ARG A 104 11.37 9.39 2.98
CA ARG A 104 10.83 8.27 2.22
C ARG A 104 11.07 8.41 0.72
N MET A 105 10.83 9.61 0.16
CA MET A 105 11.07 9.86 -1.25
C MET A 105 12.55 9.76 -1.61
N GLU A 106 13.46 10.26 -0.77
CA GLU A 106 14.91 10.09 -0.96
C GLU A 106 15.31 8.61 -1.05
N VAL A 107 14.73 7.76 -0.19
CA VAL A 107 14.97 6.31 -0.24
C VAL A 107 14.43 5.70 -1.56
N LEU A 108 13.23 6.09 -1.98
CA LEU A 108 12.64 5.57 -3.23
C LEU A 108 13.43 6.02 -4.45
N GLU A 109 13.83 7.30 -4.51
CA GLU A 109 14.63 7.84 -5.63
C GLU A 109 16.00 7.17 -5.77
N GLN A 110 16.58 6.71 -4.65
CA GLN A 110 17.84 5.96 -4.66
C GLN A 110 17.64 4.48 -5.08
N LEU A 111 16.57 3.85 -4.61
CA LEU A 111 16.34 2.42 -4.78
C LEU A 111 15.72 2.07 -6.14
N MET A 112 14.69 2.84 -6.56
CA MET A 112 13.87 2.50 -7.73
C MET A 112 14.64 2.36 -9.04
N PRO A 113 15.68 3.19 -9.34
CA PRO A 113 16.48 3.02 -10.56
C PRO A 113 17.22 1.68 -10.65
N ALA A 114 17.56 1.08 -9.50
CA ALA A 114 18.25 -0.20 -9.40
C ALA A 114 17.29 -1.41 -9.46
N MET A 115 16.01 -1.22 -9.14
CA MET A 115 15.03 -2.31 -9.13
C MET A 115 14.72 -2.83 -10.54
N PRO A 116 14.60 -4.16 -10.73
CA PRO A 116 14.26 -4.77 -12.02
C PRO A 116 12.93 -4.24 -12.57
N LYS A 117 12.95 -3.69 -13.79
CA LYS A 117 11.74 -3.18 -14.48
C LYS A 117 10.82 -4.30 -15.00
N SER A 118 11.32 -5.52 -15.07
CA SER A 118 10.56 -6.71 -15.52
C SER A 118 9.76 -7.38 -14.43
N MET A 119 9.90 -6.94 -13.17
CA MET A 119 9.21 -7.49 -12.02
C MET A 119 8.25 -6.47 -11.43
N PRO A 120 7.09 -6.88 -10.87
CA PRO A 120 6.24 -6.01 -10.06
C PRO A 120 7.01 -5.44 -8.87
N ARG A 121 6.86 -4.13 -8.63
CA ARG A 121 7.50 -3.37 -7.55
C ARG A 121 6.42 -2.87 -6.61
N TYR A 122 6.40 -3.43 -5.41
CA TYR A 122 5.33 -3.24 -4.45
C TYR A 122 5.80 -2.39 -3.27
N LEU A 123 5.21 -1.22 -3.05
CA LEU A 123 5.46 -0.37 -1.88
C LEU A 123 4.42 -0.66 -0.80
N MET A 124 4.87 -1.23 0.30
CA MET A 124 4.01 -1.70 1.39
C MET A 124 3.58 -0.58 2.32
N GLY A 125 2.30 -0.60 2.73
CA GLY A 125 1.76 0.21 3.82
C GLY A 125 1.55 1.69 3.50
N LEU A 126 1.69 2.12 2.26
CA LEU A 126 1.59 3.53 1.85
C LEU A 126 0.34 3.77 1.00
N GLY A 127 -0.36 4.90 1.22
CA GLY A 127 -1.60 5.06 0.47
C GLY A 127 -2.33 6.39 0.58
N THR A 128 -1.71 7.53 0.93
CA THR A 128 -2.40 8.79 0.61
C THR A 128 -2.40 8.98 -0.92
N PRO A 129 -3.39 9.67 -1.50
CA PRO A 129 -3.43 9.89 -2.95
C PRO A 129 -2.13 10.51 -3.50
N LEU A 130 -1.57 11.47 -2.79
CA LEU A 130 -0.32 12.13 -3.18
C LEU A 130 0.88 11.19 -3.10
N ASP A 131 0.97 10.39 -2.03
CA ASP A 131 2.04 9.39 -1.89
C ASP A 131 2.01 8.37 -3.05
N ILE A 132 0.81 7.90 -3.44
CA ILE A 132 0.64 6.96 -4.55
C ILE A 132 1.15 7.58 -5.86
N ILE A 133 0.72 8.80 -6.18
CA ILE A 133 1.14 9.51 -7.40
C ILE A 133 2.66 9.69 -7.42
N SER A 134 3.25 10.17 -6.33
CA SER A 134 4.70 10.38 -6.22
C SER A 134 5.50 9.07 -6.32
N ALA A 135 4.99 7.98 -5.74
CA ALA A 135 5.64 6.69 -5.81
C ALA A 135 5.53 6.05 -7.21
N VAL A 136 4.39 6.23 -7.90
CA VAL A 136 4.23 5.79 -9.30
C VAL A 136 5.19 6.55 -10.22
N ASP A 137 5.39 7.84 -9.99
CA ASP A 137 6.33 8.67 -10.77
C ASP A 137 7.76 8.12 -10.75
N VAL A 138 8.20 7.57 -9.62
CA VAL A 138 9.51 6.91 -9.50
C VAL A 138 9.49 5.42 -9.89
N GLY A 139 8.32 4.85 -10.25
CA GLY A 139 8.19 3.54 -10.85
C GLY A 139 7.63 2.43 -9.96
N VAL A 140 6.92 2.75 -8.88
CA VAL A 140 6.20 1.75 -8.07
C VAL A 140 4.92 1.30 -8.79
N ASP A 141 4.61 -0.02 -8.73
CA ASP A 141 3.49 -0.63 -9.45
C ASP A 141 2.32 -1.00 -8.55
N MET A 142 2.58 -1.37 -7.28
CA MET A 142 1.59 -1.93 -6.36
C MET A 142 1.63 -1.26 -4.99
N PHE A 143 0.46 -1.18 -4.35
CA PHE A 143 0.28 -0.55 -3.04
C PHE A 143 -0.74 -1.32 -2.20
N ASP A 144 -0.59 -1.27 -0.88
CA ASP A 144 -1.63 -1.54 0.09
C ASP A 144 -1.65 -0.45 1.15
N CYS A 145 -2.82 -0.15 1.69
CA CYS A 145 -2.92 0.71 2.86
C CYS A 145 -4.28 0.55 3.56
N VAL A 146 -4.30 0.78 4.85
CA VAL A 146 -5.54 0.75 5.65
C VAL A 146 -6.32 2.05 5.60
N ILE A 147 -5.73 3.16 5.09
CA ILE A 147 -6.31 4.50 5.23
C ILE A 147 -7.65 4.65 4.49
N GLN A 148 -7.84 3.97 3.37
CA GLN A 148 -9.08 4.02 2.61
C GLN A 148 -10.28 3.65 3.50
N THR A 149 -10.15 2.58 4.24
CA THR A 149 -11.20 2.06 5.13
C THR A 149 -11.11 2.65 6.54
N ARG A 150 -9.91 2.82 7.09
CA ARG A 150 -9.71 3.39 8.43
C ARG A 150 -10.18 4.84 8.51
N HIS A 151 -9.80 5.67 7.54
CA HIS A 151 -10.24 7.06 7.46
C HIS A 151 -11.75 7.15 7.25
N ALA A 152 -12.31 6.32 6.36
CA ALA A 152 -13.75 6.25 6.14
C ALA A 152 -14.51 5.97 7.45
N ARG A 153 -14.10 4.96 8.21
CA ARG A 153 -14.73 4.62 9.51
C ARG A 153 -14.67 5.76 10.53
N ASN A 154 -13.69 6.65 10.40
CA ASN A 154 -13.55 7.84 11.24
C ASN A 154 -14.27 9.07 10.68
N GLY A 155 -14.90 8.97 9.50
CA GLY A 155 -15.62 10.06 8.85
C GLY A 155 -14.74 10.99 8.02
N GLN A 156 -13.52 10.55 7.65
CA GLN A 156 -12.66 11.24 6.70
C GLN A 156 -12.83 10.60 5.32
N ILE A 157 -13.26 11.40 4.35
CA ILE A 157 -13.70 10.93 3.04
C ILE A 157 -12.91 11.67 1.96
N TYR A 158 -12.35 10.95 1.01
CA TYR A 158 -11.57 11.50 -0.11
C TYR A 158 -12.50 11.83 -1.28
N THR A 159 -12.32 12.99 -1.90
CA THR A 159 -13.09 13.42 -3.08
C THR A 159 -12.19 14.08 -4.11
N HIS A 160 -12.68 14.25 -5.33
CA HIS A 160 -11.97 14.98 -6.39
C HIS A 160 -11.71 16.45 -6.04
N ARG A 161 -12.40 16.99 -5.03
CA ARG A 161 -12.24 18.37 -4.54
C ARG A 161 -11.50 18.47 -3.20
N GLY A 162 -10.90 17.36 -2.76
CA GLY A 162 -10.14 17.29 -1.50
C GLY A 162 -10.83 16.41 -0.45
N VAL A 163 -10.39 16.53 0.81
CA VAL A 163 -10.80 15.67 1.90
C VAL A 163 -11.97 16.29 2.68
N LEU A 164 -13.06 15.53 2.82
CA LEU A 164 -14.21 15.89 3.65
C LEU A 164 -14.08 15.23 5.03
N ARG A 165 -14.37 16.02 6.07
CA ARG A 165 -14.63 15.50 7.43
C ARG A 165 -16.14 15.54 7.67
N ILE A 166 -16.82 14.45 7.34
CA ILE A 166 -18.28 14.40 7.24
C ILE A 166 -19.00 14.78 8.54
N LYS A 167 -18.37 14.61 9.70
CA LYS A 167 -18.92 14.99 11.02
C LYS A 167 -19.03 16.50 11.22
N ASN A 168 -18.38 17.32 10.41
CA ASN A 168 -18.41 18.78 10.54
C ASN A 168 -19.83 19.33 10.40
N ALA A 169 -20.13 20.41 11.15
CA ALA A 169 -21.45 21.02 11.20
C ALA A 169 -21.94 21.55 9.84
N GLN A 170 -21.02 22.01 8.99
CA GLN A 170 -21.34 22.53 7.65
C GLN A 170 -22.11 21.53 6.75
N TYR A 171 -22.05 20.22 7.02
CA TYR A 171 -22.76 19.20 6.27
C TYR A 171 -24.12 18.81 6.86
N LYS A 172 -24.61 19.56 7.89
CA LYS A 172 -25.87 19.23 8.58
C LYS A 172 -27.06 19.20 7.63
N ASP A 173 -27.13 20.19 6.74
CA ASP A 173 -28.24 20.39 5.80
C ASP A 173 -27.76 20.28 4.34
N ASP A 174 -26.59 19.69 4.08
CA ASP A 174 -26.02 19.54 2.75
C ASP A 174 -26.61 18.31 2.05
N LEU A 175 -27.52 18.53 1.11
CA LEU A 175 -28.21 17.50 0.35
C LEU A 175 -27.40 16.95 -0.84
N ARG A 176 -26.24 17.51 -1.14
CA ARG A 176 -25.35 17.02 -2.20
C ARG A 176 -24.80 15.64 -1.86
N PRO A 177 -24.40 14.84 -2.87
CA PRO A 177 -23.66 13.60 -2.64
C PRO A 177 -22.29 13.87 -1.98
N ILE A 178 -21.62 12.82 -1.51
CA ILE A 178 -20.24 12.93 -0.99
C ILE A 178 -19.36 13.65 -2.01
N ASP A 179 -19.43 13.21 -3.26
CA ASP A 179 -18.66 13.75 -4.37
C ASP A 179 -19.54 13.78 -5.61
N GLU A 180 -19.68 14.96 -6.24
CA GLU A 180 -20.52 15.18 -7.41
C GLU A 180 -19.96 14.52 -8.67
N ASP A 181 -18.65 14.27 -8.68
CA ASP A 181 -17.94 13.64 -9.80
C ASP A 181 -17.79 12.11 -9.61
N CYS A 182 -18.48 11.51 -8.62
CA CYS A 182 -18.37 10.09 -8.28
C CYS A 182 -19.70 9.36 -8.47
N ASN A 183 -19.67 8.24 -9.21
CA ASN A 183 -20.83 7.40 -9.51
C ASN A 183 -20.95 6.15 -8.61
N CYS A 184 -20.30 6.13 -7.44
CA CYS A 184 -20.40 5.00 -6.52
C CYS A 184 -21.79 4.90 -5.90
N TYR A 185 -22.12 3.72 -5.34
CA TYR A 185 -23.40 3.48 -4.68
C TYR A 185 -23.75 4.55 -3.63
N SER A 186 -22.76 4.99 -2.84
CA SER A 186 -22.98 5.98 -1.78
C SER A 186 -23.35 7.36 -2.34
N CYS A 187 -22.65 7.81 -3.39
CA CYS A 187 -22.92 9.11 -4.02
C CYS A 187 -24.24 9.15 -4.78
N ASN A 188 -24.63 8.04 -5.42
CA ASN A 188 -25.87 7.98 -6.18
C ASN A 188 -27.14 7.91 -5.30
N ASN A 189 -27.01 7.50 -4.04
CA ASN A 189 -28.19 7.19 -3.22
C ASN A 189 -28.30 8.01 -1.94
N PHE A 190 -27.23 8.66 -1.46
CA PHE A 190 -27.20 9.29 -0.14
C PHE A 190 -26.56 10.67 -0.16
N SER A 191 -27.15 11.60 0.62
CA SER A 191 -26.61 12.94 0.81
C SER A 191 -25.54 12.98 1.92
N ARG A 192 -24.72 14.04 1.89
CA ARG A 192 -23.76 14.36 2.99
C ARG A 192 -24.48 14.50 4.32
N SER A 193 -25.62 15.16 4.36
CA SER A 193 -26.42 15.35 5.58
C SER A 193 -26.87 14.02 6.19
N TYR A 194 -27.34 13.08 5.36
CA TYR A 194 -27.74 11.76 5.81
C TYR A 194 -26.56 10.95 6.35
N ILE A 195 -25.46 10.90 5.63
CA ILE A 195 -24.26 10.18 6.06
C ILE A 195 -23.71 10.80 7.36
N ARG A 196 -23.68 12.14 7.46
CA ARG A 196 -23.33 12.82 8.71
C ARG A 196 -24.26 12.43 9.87
N HIS A 197 -25.55 12.35 9.64
CA HIS A 197 -26.51 11.90 10.65
C HIS A 197 -26.17 10.50 11.16
N LEU A 198 -25.88 9.55 10.26
CA LEU A 198 -25.48 8.19 10.63
C LEU A 198 -24.23 8.17 11.51
N PHE A 199 -23.22 8.98 11.19
CA PHE A 199 -22.02 9.11 12.03
C PHE A 199 -22.32 9.68 13.42
N ASN A 200 -23.22 10.67 13.53
CA ASN A 200 -23.60 11.27 14.80
C ASN A 200 -24.40 10.31 15.69
N CYS A 201 -25.17 9.42 15.06
CA CYS A 201 -25.94 8.38 15.77
C CYS A 201 -25.10 7.10 15.99
N ASN A 202 -23.82 7.08 15.61
CA ASN A 202 -22.94 5.90 15.65
C ASN A 202 -23.49 4.68 14.90
N GLU A 203 -24.25 4.90 13.82
CA GLU A 203 -24.75 3.84 12.97
C GLU A 203 -23.64 3.26 12.06
N ILE A 204 -23.51 1.95 12.05
CA ILE A 204 -22.53 1.21 11.24
C ILE A 204 -22.66 1.53 9.74
N LEU A 205 -23.88 1.81 9.27
CA LEU A 205 -24.16 2.14 7.88
C LEU A 205 -23.35 3.37 7.42
N GLY A 206 -23.16 4.39 8.28
CA GLY A 206 -22.34 5.55 7.97
C GLY A 206 -20.92 5.19 7.58
N SER A 207 -20.26 4.36 8.41
CA SER A 207 -18.92 3.86 8.14
C SER A 207 -18.85 2.99 6.88
N ARG A 208 -19.87 2.17 6.62
CA ARG A 208 -19.97 1.33 5.43
C ARG A 208 -20.08 2.16 4.15
N LEU A 209 -20.98 3.15 4.13
CA LEU A 209 -21.18 4.04 2.98
C LEU A 209 -19.92 4.86 2.66
N ALA A 210 -19.28 5.41 3.70
CA ALA A 210 -18.02 6.14 3.56
C ALA A 210 -16.89 5.23 3.03
N THR A 211 -16.83 3.96 3.47
CA THR A 211 -15.85 2.98 2.99
C THR A 211 -16.09 2.61 1.52
N ILE A 212 -17.33 2.37 1.10
CA ILE A 212 -17.67 2.11 -0.30
C ILE A 212 -17.19 3.27 -1.19
N HIS A 213 -17.44 4.51 -0.76
CA HIS A 213 -17.01 5.68 -1.50
C HIS A 213 -15.48 5.79 -1.56
N ASN A 214 -14.78 5.70 -0.43
CA ASN A 214 -13.31 5.82 -0.43
C ASN A 214 -12.65 4.73 -1.28
N ILE A 215 -13.11 3.50 -1.23
CA ILE A 215 -12.59 2.42 -2.09
C ILE A 215 -12.84 2.76 -3.56
N SER A 216 -14.05 3.22 -3.92
CA SER A 216 -14.36 3.64 -5.29
C SER A 216 -13.46 4.78 -5.77
N PHE A 217 -13.21 5.78 -4.92
CA PHE A 217 -12.29 6.88 -5.22
C PHE A 217 -10.87 6.36 -5.51
N TYR A 218 -10.32 5.48 -4.68
CA TYR A 218 -8.98 4.95 -4.87
C TYR A 218 -8.87 4.04 -6.10
N LEU A 219 -9.88 3.23 -6.38
CA LEU A 219 -9.91 2.42 -7.60
C LEU A 219 -9.97 3.31 -8.85
N GLY A 220 -10.74 4.40 -8.81
CA GLY A 220 -10.77 5.42 -9.85
C GLY A 220 -9.43 6.11 -10.04
N LEU A 221 -8.78 6.52 -8.95
CA LEU A 221 -7.43 7.10 -8.98
C LEU A 221 -6.43 6.15 -9.66
N MET A 222 -6.40 4.88 -9.29
CA MET A 222 -5.51 3.90 -9.90
C MET A 222 -5.85 3.63 -11.38
N ALA A 223 -7.11 3.67 -11.76
CA ALA A 223 -7.52 3.54 -13.15
C ALA A 223 -7.02 4.74 -13.98
N ASN A 224 -7.20 5.96 -13.48
CA ASN A 224 -6.74 7.20 -14.14
C ASN A 224 -5.20 7.24 -14.27
N ILE A 225 -4.47 6.80 -13.23
CA ILE A 225 -3.00 6.67 -13.28
C ILE A 225 -2.59 5.71 -14.41
N ARG A 226 -3.20 4.51 -14.50
CA ARG A 226 -2.89 3.55 -15.56
C ARG A 226 -3.21 4.09 -16.95
N GLU A 227 -4.32 4.79 -17.10
CA GLU A 227 -4.69 5.44 -18.36
C GLU A 227 -3.65 6.51 -18.74
N ALA A 228 -3.27 7.38 -17.80
CA ALA A 228 -2.28 8.43 -18.03
C ALA A 228 -0.92 7.84 -18.45
N ILE A 229 -0.47 6.75 -17.83
CA ILE A 229 0.75 6.04 -18.23
C ILE A 229 0.61 5.48 -19.65
N THR A 230 -0.50 4.81 -19.96
CA THR A 230 -0.74 4.17 -21.26
C THR A 230 -0.80 5.19 -22.40
N THR A 231 -1.40 6.36 -22.13
CA THR A 231 -1.52 7.47 -23.09
C THR A 231 -0.31 8.40 -23.11
N ASN A 232 0.72 8.11 -22.29
CA ASN A 232 1.91 8.95 -22.11
C ASN A 232 1.59 10.39 -21.69
N SER A 233 0.55 10.56 -20.86
CA SER A 233 0.08 11.83 -20.31
C SER A 233 0.28 11.93 -18.79
N PHE A 234 1.06 11.03 -18.19
CA PHE A 234 1.45 11.09 -16.79
C PHE A 234 2.61 12.10 -16.66
N GLU A 235 2.26 13.36 -16.40
CA GLU A 235 3.20 14.45 -16.18
C GLU A 235 3.30 14.77 -14.68
N LYS A 236 4.49 15.25 -14.27
CA LYS A 236 4.78 15.67 -12.87
C LYS A 236 3.99 16.87 -12.44
#